data_87d34a1145470f0cbc07aebe2d76158b
#
_entry.id   87d34a1145470f0cbc07aebe2d76158b
#
_cell.length_a   1.000
_cell.length_b   1.000
_cell.length_c   1.000
_cell.angle_alpha   90.00
_cell.angle_beta   90.00
_cell.angle_gamma   90.00
#
_symmetry.space_group_name_H-M   'P 1'
#
loop_
_entity.id
_entity.type
_entity.pdbx_description
1 polymer ?
#
loop_
_entity_poly.entity_id
_entity_poly.type
_entity_poly.pdbx_seq_one_letter_code
_entity_poly.pdbx_strand_id
1 'polypeptide(L)'
;AFADGRVLHAEGIFEGLIAHEPKGAHGFGYDPILYLPEYGKTSAELTPEEKNAISHRGKALRAMRELLKDVLEKDAARRGTTSEDGAEAREESGLVRPFQTVLVVSDSHRNDANLKDVLSRIGMIEILIHLGDAEGSEGMIQQYAGDGVKCYFVQGNNDFFTSLPKEIVVKIGKHRCLLTHGHYYGVNMGVSGIVDEAKNRDCDVVMFGHTHKPFLKTVDGVTCLNPGSISYPRQVDRRPSYMVIDVSEEGDFEFRPVYIKN
;
A
#
# COMPACT_ATOMS: atom_id res chain seq x y z
N ALA A 1 10.25 7.20 -12.74
CA ALA A 1 10.96 8.49 -12.81
C ALA A 1 11.60 8.78 -11.46
N PHE A 2 12.78 9.38 -11.46
CA PHE A 2 13.50 9.79 -10.26
C PHE A 2 13.17 11.25 -9.91
N ALA A 3 13.43 11.64 -8.67
CA ALA A 3 13.18 13.01 -8.19
C ALA A 3 14.06 14.06 -8.93
N ASP A 4 15.19 13.66 -9.47
CA ASP A 4 16.10 14.48 -10.28
C ASP A 4 15.71 14.59 -11.76
N GLY A 5 14.54 14.06 -12.13
CA GLY A 5 13.98 14.09 -13.49
C GLY A 5 14.44 12.97 -14.40
N ARG A 6 15.34 12.07 -13.97
CA ARG A 6 15.70 10.89 -14.76
C ARG A 6 14.50 9.96 -14.90
N VAL A 7 14.36 9.34 -16.07
CA VAL A 7 13.31 8.38 -16.37
C VAL A 7 13.97 7.11 -16.92
N LEU A 8 13.58 5.95 -16.38
CA LEU A 8 13.94 4.66 -16.94
C LEU A 8 12.74 4.06 -17.64
N HIS A 9 13.01 3.43 -18.77
CA HIS A 9 12.04 2.65 -19.51
C HIS A 9 12.54 1.21 -19.64
N ALA A 10 11.61 0.26 -19.45
CA ALA A 10 11.87 -1.14 -19.71
C ALA A 10 10.65 -1.73 -20.41
N GLU A 11 10.91 -2.50 -21.46
CA GLU A 11 9.89 -3.15 -22.26
C GLU A 11 10.05 -4.66 -22.21
N GLY A 12 8.95 -5.37 -22.35
CA GLY A 12 8.93 -6.81 -22.51
C GLY A 12 7.96 -7.19 -23.62
N ILE A 13 8.39 -8.07 -24.50
CA ILE A 13 7.57 -8.61 -25.59
C ILE A 13 7.19 -10.05 -25.24
N PHE A 14 5.91 -10.37 -25.40
CA PHE A 14 5.36 -11.70 -25.22
C PHE A 14 4.73 -12.16 -26.52
N GLU A 15 5.48 -12.94 -27.30
CA GLU A 15 5.10 -13.39 -28.62
C GLU A 15 4.41 -14.75 -28.55
N GLY A 16 3.46 -14.98 -29.43
CA GLY A 16 2.75 -16.23 -29.59
C GLY A 16 1.87 -16.20 -30.83
N LEU A 17 1.21 -17.30 -31.10
CA LEU A 17 0.27 -17.47 -32.21
C LEU A 17 -1.16 -17.42 -31.69
N ILE A 18 -2.11 -17.08 -32.54
CA ILE A 18 -3.53 -17.20 -32.20
C ILE A 18 -3.92 -18.69 -32.27
N ALA A 19 -4.40 -19.22 -31.14
CA ALA A 19 -4.93 -20.58 -31.07
C ALA A 19 -6.24 -20.69 -31.85
N HIS A 20 -6.52 -21.88 -32.42
CA HIS A 20 -7.79 -22.13 -33.11
C HIS A 20 -8.99 -22.16 -32.16
N GLU A 21 -8.77 -22.50 -30.88
CA GLU A 21 -9.77 -22.54 -29.84
C GLU A 21 -9.16 -22.10 -28.51
N PRO A 22 -9.93 -21.48 -27.60
CA PRO A 22 -9.42 -21.06 -26.31
C PRO A 22 -9.18 -22.28 -25.41
N LYS A 23 -8.02 -22.33 -24.71
CA LYS A 23 -7.65 -23.37 -23.73
C LYS A 23 -7.07 -22.76 -22.47
N GLY A 24 -7.20 -23.49 -21.36
CA GLY A 24 -6.71 -23.06 -20.06
C GLY A 24 -7.68 -22.17 -19.29
N ALA A 25 -7.47 -22.08 -17.97
CA ALA A 25 -8.34 -21.36 -17.05
C ALA A 25 -7.60 -20.27 -16.27
N HIS A 26 -6.29 -20.10 -16.50
CA HIS A 26 -5.48 -19.13 -15.78
C HIS A 26 -5.26 -17.86 -16.61
N GLY A 27 -5.14 -16.72 -15.90
CA GLY A 27 -4.86 -15.45 -16.55
C GLY A 27 -6.11 -14.65 -16.94
N PHE A 28 -5.95 -13.71 -17.86
CA PHE A 28 -7.01 -12.80 -18.30
C PHE A 28 -6.83 -12.36 -19.77
N GLY A 29 -7.88 -11.75 -20.33
CA GLY A 29 -7.83 -11.19 -21.67
C GLY A 29 -7.54 -12.22 -22.76
N TYR A 30 -6.42 -12.09 -23.47
CA TYR A 30 -6.03 -12.96 -24.57
C TYR A 30 -5.28 -14.24 -24.17
N ASP A 31 -5.05 -14.48 -22.89
CA ASP A 31 -4.28 -15.64 -22.41
C ASP A 31 -4.81 -17.00 -22.93
N PRO A 32 -6.13 -17.26 -22.98
CA PRO A 32 -6.65 -18.52 -23.46
C PRO A 32 -6.42 -18.78 -24.97
N ILE A 33 -6.16 -17.74 -25.74
CA ILE A 33 -5.95 -17.83 -27.18
C ILE A 33 -4.54 -17.50 -27.64
N LEU A 34 -3.66 -17.09 -26.73
CA LEU A 34 -2.24 -16.88 -27.01
C LEU A 34 -1.49 -18.22 -26.92
N TYR A 35 -1.32 -18.88 -28.06
CA TYR A 35 -0.60 -20.14 -28.16
C TYR A 35 0.91 -19.92 -28.24
N LEU A 36 1.64 -20.67 -27.43
CA LEU A 36 3.10 -20.61 -27.30
C LEU A 36 3.71 -21.88 -27.88
N PRO A 37 4.26 -21.83 -29.10
CA PRO A 37 4.77 -23.03 -29.79
C PRO A 37 5.84 -23.77 -28.99
N GLU A 38 6.72 -23.05 -28.31
CA GLU A 38 7.82 -23.63 -27.51
C GLU A 38 7.31 -24.44 -26.31
N TYR A 39 6.10 -24.15 -25.82
CA TYR A 39 5.48 -24.83 -24.68
C TYR A 39 4.39 -25.82 -25.12
N GLY A 40 3.94 -25.75 -26.38
CA GLY A 40 2.83 -26.55 -26.89
C GLY A 40 1.49 -26.25 -26.19
N LYS A 41 1.35 -25.08 -25.56
CA LYS A 41 0.24 -24.66 -24.70
C LYS A 41 -0.17 -23.24 -25.00
N THR A 42 -1.38 -22.87 -24.57
CA THR A 42 -1.76 -21.44 -24.48
C THR A 42 -1.19 -20.80 -23.21
N SER A 43 -1.11 -19.49 -23.19
CA SER A 43 -0.67 -18.72 -22.02
C SER A 43 -1.51 -19.00 -20.77
N ALA A 44 -2.79 -19.34 -20.93
CA ALA A 44 -3.69 -19.70 -19.84
C ALA A 44 -3.51 -21.12 -19.29
N GLU A 45 -2.71 -21.95 -19.93
CA GLU A 45 -2.37 -23.31 -19.46
C GLU A 45 -1.03 -23.36 -18.74
N LEU A 46 -0.28 -22.25 -18.71
CA LEU A 46 1.00 -22.16 -17.99
C LEU A 46 0.76 -21.95 -16.49
N THR A 47 1.72 -22.44 -15.69
CA THR A 47 1.77 -22.07 -14.26
C THR A 47 2.13 -20.59 -14.11
N PRO A 48 1.83 -19.95 -12.96
CA PRO A 48 2.23 -18.58 -12.69
C PRO A 48 3.74 -18.36 -12.85
N GLU A 49 4.56 -19.33 -12.44
CA GLU A 49 6.02 -19.28 -12.53
C GLU A 49 6.49 -19.33 -13.98
N GLU A 50 5.98 -20.29 -14.77
CA GLU A 50 6.28 -20.41 -16.20
C GLU A 50 5.89 -19.12 -16.94
N LYS A 51 4.71 -18.60 -16.68
CA LYS A 51 4.20 -17.39 -17.29
C LYS A 51 5.02 -16.16 -16.90
N ASN A 52 5.40 -16.02 -15.63
CA ASN A 52 6.25 -14.91 -15.18
C ASN A 52 7.63 -14.94 -15.81
N ALA A 53 8.16 -16.12 -16.12
CA ALA A 53 9.45 -16.26 -16.78
C ALA A 53 9.48 -15.67 -18.19
N ILE A 54 8.38 -15.74 -18.94
CA ILE A 54 8.33 -15.40 -20.38
C ILE A 54 7.44 -14.22 -20.74
N SER A 55 6.51 -13.84 -19.87
CA SER A 55 5.53 -12.77 -20.14
C SER A 55 6.21 -11.40 -20.34
N HIS A 56 5.55 -10.54 -21.09
CA HIS A 56 5.99 -9.15 -21.27
C HIS A 56 6.22 -8.42 -19.94
N ARG A 57 5.32 -8.60 -18.97
CA ARG A 57 5.45 -8.04 -17.61
C ARG A 57 6.68 -8.59 -16.87
N GLY A 58 6.87 -9.91 -16.90
CA GLY A 58 8.01 -10.55 -16.25
C GLY A 58 9.34 -10.13 -16.88
N LYS A 59 9.41 -10.03 -18.22
CA LYS A 59 10.58 -9.54 -18.95
C LYS A 59 10.87 -8.08 -18.63
N ALA A 60 9.85 -7.21 -18.68
CA ALA A 60 9.98 -5.79 -18.38
C ALA A 60 10.46 -5.53 -16.94
N LEU A 61 9.93 -6.27 -15.96
CA LEU A 61 10.34 -6.15 -14.56
C LEU A 61 11.80 -6.57 -14.36
N ARG A 62 12.26 -7.66 -14.99
CA ARG A 62 13.66 -8.06 -14.93
C ARG A 62 14.59 -7.02 -15.57
N ALA A 63 14.21 -6.52 -16.74
CA ALA A 63 14.97 -5.47 -17.43
C ALA A 63 15.02 -4.18 -16.58
N MET A 64 13.93 -3.78 -15.97
CA MET A 64 13.88 -2.62 -15.07
C MET A 64 14.76 -2.82 -13.83
N ARG A 65 14.80 -4.02 -13.26
CA ARG A 65 15.66 -4.34 -12.12
C ARG A 65 17.12 -4.12 -12.46
N GLU A 66 17.58 -4.59 -13.62
CA GLU A 66 18.97 -4.41 -14.04
C GLU A 66 19.29 -2.92 -14.31
N LEU A 67 18.37 -2.19 -14.97
CA LEU A 67 18.54 -0.74 -15.16
C LEU A 67 18.65 0.02 -13.84
N LEU A 68 17.83 -0.33 -12.85
CA LEU A 68 17.87 0.26 -11.51
C LEU A 68 19.19 -0.05 -10.81
N LYS A 69 19.68 -1.28 -10.92
CA LYS A 69 20.95 -1.69 -10.35
C LYS A 69 22.11 -0.87 -10.92
N ASP A 70 22.17 -0.73 -12.24
CA ASP A 70 23.16 0.10 -12.95
C ASP A 70 23.14 1.56 -12.49
N VAL A 71 21.96 2.14 -12.29
CA VAL A 71 21.82 3.52 -11.82
C VAL A 71 22.33 3.66 -10.40
N LEU A 72 21.96 2.73 -9.51
CA LEU A 72 22.40 2.74 -8.11
C LEU A 72 23.92 2.59 -7.99
N GLU A 73 24.55 1.71 -8.81
CA GLU A 73 26.00 1.54 -8.84
C GLU A 73 26.72 2.80 -9.36
N LYS A 74 26.19 3.44 -10.41
CA LYS A 74 26.73 4.71 -10.94
C LYS A 74 26.60 5.87 -9.97
N ASP A 75 25.47 5.94 -9.26
CA ASP A 75 25.24 6.99 -8.24
C ASP A 75 26.15 6.74 -7.01
N ALA A 76 26.40 5.49 -6.63
CA ALA A 76 27.36 5.14 -5.59
C ALA A 76 28.82 5.48 -5.99
N ALA A 77 29.21 5.18 -7.23
CA ALA A 77 30.53 5.52 -7.74
C ALA A 77 30.80 7.04 -7.83
N ARG A 78 29.76 7.83 -8.15
CA ARG A 78 29.87 9.31 -8.16
C ARG A 78 30.00 9.90 -6.75
N ARG A 79 29.52 9.22 -5.70
CA ARG A 79 29.68 9.63 -4.30
C ARG A 79 31.07 9.29 -3.72
N GLY A 80 31.84 8.39 -4.38
CA GLY A 80 33.17 7.94 -3.94
C GLY A 80 34.33 8.78 -4.41
N THR A 81 34.13 9.83 -5.21
CA THR A 81 35.22 10.64 -5.80
C THR A 81 35.17 12.13 -5.47
N THR A 82 34.96 12.50 -4.20
CA THR A 82 35.32 13.84 -3.72
C THR A 82 36.10 13.71 -2.43
N SER A 83 37.44 13.94 -2.59
CA SER A 83 38.41 14.10 -1.52
C SER A 83 38.16 15.36 -0.71
N GLU A 84 38.36 15.20 0.59
CA GLU A 84 38.83 16.15 1.61
C GLU A 84 38.80 17.65 1.24
N ASP A 85 37.86 18.40 1.77
CA ASP A 85 38.02 19.62 2.57
C ASP A 85 36.66 20.23 2.89
N GLY A 86 36.44 20.56 4.16
CA GLY A 86 35.35 21.42 4.63
C GLY A 86 34.20 20.72 5.34
N ALA A 87 34.42 20.39 6.59
CA ALA A 87 33.40 20.02 7.53
C ALA A 87 32.38 21.15 7.75
N GLU A 88 31.16 20.96 7.32
CA GLU A 88 29.97 21.39 8.05
C GLU A 88 28.81 20.47 7.65
N ALA A 89 28.34 19.72 8.62
CA ALA A 89 27.34 18.68 8.50
C ALA A 89 26.01 19.25 8.02
N ARG A 90 25.58 18.91 6.80
CA ARG A 90 24.18 18.78 6.45
C ARG A 90 23.89 17.29 6.36
N GLU A 91 23.18 16.79 7.35
CA GLU A 91 22.56 15.46 7.31
C GLU A 91 21.59 15.38 6.11
N GLU A 92 22.08 14.93 4.97
CA GLU A 92 21.19 14.41 3.92
C GLU A 92 20.76 13.02 4.36
N SER A 93 19.51 12.92 4.81
CA SER A 93 18.85 11.67 5.11
C SER A 93 18.93 10.76 3.86
N GLY A 94 19.80 9.76 3.90
CA GLY A 94 19.79 8.67 2.93
C GLY A 94 18.40 8.03 2.97
N LEU A 95 17.69 8.05 1.84
CA LEU A 95 16.42 7.32 1.69
C LEU A 95 16.72 5.81 1.77
N VAL A 96 16.78 5.30 2.99
CA VAL A 96 16.70 3.87 3.25
C VAL A 96 15.27 3.49 2.87
N ARG A 97 15.09 2.57 1.91
CA ARG A 97 13.74 2.06 1.60
C ARG A 97 13.20 1.40 2.87
N PRO A 98 11.95 1.69 3.25
CA PRO A 98 11.34 0.99 4.37
C PRO A 98 11.30 -0.51 4.07
N PHE A 99 11.49 -1.33 5.10
CA PHE A 99 11.37 -2.78 5.01
C PHE A 99 9.96 -3.18 4.56
N GLN A 100 8.94 -2.41 5.00
CA GLN A 100 7.55 -2.61 4.65
C GLN A 100 6.82 -1.26 4.64
N THR A 101 5.95 -1.04 3.65
CA THR A 101 5.09 0.14 3.59
C THR A 101 3.63 -0.25 3.81
N VAL A 102 2.97 0.44 4.74
CA VAL A 102 1.56 0.25 5.07
C VAL A 102 0.77 1.47 4.66
N LEU A 103 -0.25 1.29 3.84
CA LEU A 103 -1.23 2.33 3.52
C LEU A 103 -2.45 2.19 4.44
N VAL A 104 -2.77 3.24 5.19
CA VAL A 104 -3.95 3.30 6.05
C VAL A 104 -4.94 4.33 5.53
N VAL A 105 -6.15 3.90 5.26
CA VAL A 105 -7.28 4.71 4.77
C VAL A 105 -8.54 4.44 5.57
N SER A 106 -9.52 5.32 5.47
CA SER A 106 -10.82 5.17 6.11
C SER A 106 -11.89 5.99 5.38
N ASP A 107 -13.15 5.67 5.63
CA ASP A 107 -14.31 6.51 5.29
C ASP A 107 -14.36 6.86 3.80
N SER A 108 -14.26 5.85 2.92
CA SER A 108 -14.35 6.02 1.47
C SER A 108 -15.79 6.17 0.98
N HIS A 109 -16.77 5.57 1.69
CA HIS A 109 -18.20 5.66 1.38
C HIS A 109 -18.50 5.43 -0.10
N ARG A 110 -17.99 4.33 -0.66
CA ARG A 110 -18.14 3.96 -2.08
C ARG A 110 -17.51 4.94 -3.08
N ASN A 111 -16.90 6.02 -2.61
CA ASN A 111 -16.19 6.96 -3.48
C ASN A 111 -14.68 6.62 -3.46
N ASP A 112 -14.31 5.57 -4.16
CA ASP A 112 -12.96 5.03 -4.15
C ASP A 112 -12.04 5.68 -5.20
N ALA A 113 -12.48 6.75 -5.87
CA ALA A 113 -11.69 7.42 -6.92
C ALA A 113 -10.35 7.93 -6.40
N ASN A 114 -10.33 8.61 -5.24
CA ASN A 114 -9.11 9.09 -4.62
C ASN A 114 -8.21 7.92 -4.18
N LEU A 115 -8.78 6.86 -3.61
CA LEU A 115 -8.01 5.68 -3.20
C LEU A 115 -7.38 4.98 -4.39
N LYS A 116 -8.12 4.82 -5.49
CA LYS A 116 -7.59 4.27 -6.74
C LYS A 116 -6.44 5.11 -7.28
N ASP A 117 -6.56 6.43 -7.27
CA ASP A 117 -5.51 7.35 -7.70
C ASP A 117 -4.27 7.24 -6.79
N VAL A 118 -4.46 7.23 -5.47
CA VAL A 118 -3.38 7.01 -4.50
C VAL A 118 -2.65 5.70 -4.75
N LEU A 119 -3.38 4.59 -4.89
CA LEU A 119 -2.79 3.27 -5.15
C LEU A 119 -2.02 3.21 -6.47
N SER A 120 -2.42 4.01 -7.47
CA SER A 120 -1.70 4.09 -8.75
C SER A 120 -0.36 4.84 -8.66
N ARG A 121 -0.17 5.68 -7.65
CA ARG A 121 0.98 6.60 -7.50
C ARG A 121 1.90 6.29 -6.33
N ILE A 122 1.40 5.63 -5.28
CA ILE A 122 2.15 5.45 -4.03
C ILE A 122 3.35 4.51 -4.17
N GLY A 123 3.43 3.75 -5.26
CA GLY A 123 4.43 2.71 -5.46
C GLY A 123 4.03 1.39 -4.83
N MET A 124 5.02 0.61 -4.39
CA MET A 124 4.75 -0.69 -3.76
C MET A 124 4.34 -0.50 -2.30
N ILE A 125 3.25 -1.15 -1.92
CA ILE A 125 2.81 -1.31 -0.54
C ILE A 125 2.66 -2.81 -0.27
N GLU A 126 2.94 -3.24 0.95
CA GLU A 126 2.78 -4.63 1.39
C GLU A 126 1.47 -4.82 2.14
N ILE A 127 0.98 -3.77 2.80
CA ILE A 127 -0.26 -3.83 3.58
C ILE A 127 -1.14 -2.63 3.23
N LEU A 128 -2.45 -2.90 3.05
CA LEU A 128 -3.51 -1.90 2.98
C LEU A 128 -4.46 -2.13 4.16
N ILE A 129 -4.73 -1.08 4.92
CA ILE A 129 -5.69 -1.09 6.03
C ILE A 129 -6.81 -0.11 5.71
N HIS A 130 -8.05 -0.60 5.67
CA HIS A 130 -9.25 0.23 5.56
C HIS A 130 -10.04 0.18 6.86
N LEU A 131 -10.15 1.32 7.54
CA LEU A 131 -10.70 1.41 8.90
C LEU A 131 -12.22 1.64 8.94
N GLY A 132 -12.94 1.07 7.98
CA GLY A 132 -14.41 1.04 7.95
C GLY A 132 -15.07 2.10 7.08
N ASP A 133 -16.37 1.97 6.91
CA ASP A 133 -17.21 2.76 6.01
C ASP A 133 -16.75 2.68 4.54
N ALA A 134 -16.48 1.44 4.08
CA ALA A 134 -16.24 1.11 2.68
C ALA A 134 -17.55 0.85 1.91
N GLU A 135 -18.62 0.47 2.65
CA GLU A 135 -19.98 0.27 2.16
C GLU A 135 -20.09 -0.72 0.99
N GLY A 136 -19.36 -1.84 1.08
CA GLY A 136 -19.37 -2.93 0.11
C GLY A 136 -18.41 -2.78 -1.05
N SER A 137 -17.48 -1.81 -1.00
CA SER A 137 -16.44 -1.65 -2.04
C SER A 137 -15.14 -2.44 -1.74
N GLU A 138 -15.07 -3.23 -0.68
CA GLU A 138 -13.85 -3.92 -0.22
C GLU A 138 -13.21 -4.77 -1.33
N GLY A 139 -14.04 -5.52 -2.07
CA GLY A 139 -13.56 -6.34 -3.19
C GLY A 139 -12.92 -5.51 -4.31
N MET A 140 -13.48 -4.34 -4.61
CA MET A 140 -12.92 -3.41 -5.59
C MET A 140 -11.61 -2.80 -5.08
N ILE A 141 -11.58 -2.40 -3.80
CA ILE A 141 -10.38 -1.85 -3.16
C ILE A 141 -9.24 -2.88 -3.17
N GLN A 142 -9.54 -4.14 -2.85
CA GLN A 142 -8.55 -5.23 -2.92
C GLN A 142 -8.03 -5.43 -4.34
N GLN A 143 -8.89 -5.34 -5.33
CA GLN A 143 -8.50 -5.42 -6.74
C GLN A 143 -7.59 -4.25 -7.16
N TYR A 144 -7.87 -3.03 -6.68
CA TYR A 144 -7.02 -1.86 -6.94
C TYR A 144 -5.67 -1.97 -6.25
N ALA A 145 -5.61 -2.53 -5.04
CA ALA A 145 -4.35 -2.78 -4.33
C ALA A 145 -3.44 -3.78 -5.07
N GLY A 146 -4.06 -4.73 -5.77
CA GLY A 146 -3.35 -5.74 -6.58
C GLY A 146 -2.96 -6.99 -5.81
N ASP A 147 -2.54 -8.01 -6.57
CA ASP A 147 -2.12 -9.29 -6.02
C ASP A 147 -0.85 -9.14 -5.19
N GLY A 148 -0.84 -9.74 -4.01
CA GLY A 148 0.30 -9.71 -3.08
C GLY A 148 0.21 -8.64 -2.00
N VAL A 149 -0.72 -7.69 -2.07
CA VAL A 149 -0.99 -6.73 -0.99
C VAL A 149 -1.91 -7.36 0.04
N LYS A 150 -1.48 -7.38 1.30
CA LYS A 150 -2.29 -7.88 2.40
C LYS A 150 -3.30 -6.81 2.83
N CYS A 151 -4.58 -7.07 2.61
CA CYS A 151 -5.64 -6.13 2.94
C CYS A 151 -6.33 -6.48 4.26
N TYR A 152 -6.53 -5.47 5.11
CA TYR A 152 -7.35 -5.56 6.32
C TYR A 152 -8.50 -4.58 6.23
N PHE A 153 -9.71 -5.07 6.49
CA PHE A 153 -10.93 -4.28 6.52
C PHE A 153 -11.63 -4.49 7.86
N VAL A 154 -12.07 -3.43 8.51
CA VAL A 154 -12.94 -3.49 9.68
C VAL A 154 -14.30 -2.86 9.35
N GLN A 155 -15.32 -3.28 10.07
CA GLN A 155 -16.68 -2.76 9.91
C GLN A 155 -16.78 -1.34 10.46
N GLY A 156 -17.27 -0.40 9.65
CA GLY A 156 -17.73 0.91 10.09
C GLY A 156 -19.22 0.95 10.44
N ASN A 157 -19.71 2.11 10.84
CA ASN A 157 -21.12 2.27 11.21
C ASN A 157 -22.06 2.32 9.99
N ASN A 158 -21.54 2.56 8.80
CA ASN A 158 -22.31 2.54 7.55
C ASN A 158 -22.12 1.25 6.73
N ASP A 159 -21.31 0.32 7.21
CA ASP A 159 -21.12 -0.99 6.57
C ASP A 159 -22.26 -1.95 6.99
N PHE A 160 -23.44 -1.73 6.44
CA PHE A 160 -24.61 -2.56 6.72
C PHE A 160 -24.50 -3.93 6.02
N PHE A 161 -25.03 -4.97 6.67
CA PHE A 161 -25.11 -6.33 6.12
C PHE A 161 -23.77 -6.95 5.72
N THR A 162 -22.67 -6.53 6.38
CA THR A 162 -21.34 -7.04 6.15
C THR A 162 -20.97 -8.15 7.14
N SER A 163 -20.05 -9.03 6.74
CA SER A 163 -19.37 -10.00 7.62
C SER A 163 -18.01 -9.51 8.11
N LEU A 164 -17.65 -8.25 7.86
CA LEU A 164 -16.41 -7.68 8.31
C LEU A 164 -16.30 -7.68 9.84
N PRO A 165 -15.11 -7.96 10.39
CA PRO A 165 -14.90 -7.87 11.83
C PRO A 165 -14.99 -6.41 12.29
N LYS A 166 -15.52 -6.19 13.49
CA LYS A 166 -15.55 -4.87 14.12
C LYS A 166 -14.16 -4.38 14.50
N GLU A 167 -13.29 -5.34 14.79
CA GLU A 167 -11.95 -5.11 15.31
C GLU A 167 -11.00 -6.21 14.86
N ILE A 168 -9.76 -5.84 14.62
CA ILE A 168 -8.66 -6.76 14.31
C ILE A 168 -7.47 -6.38 15.17
N VAL A 169 -6.82 -7.35 15.80
CA VAL A 169 -5.50 -7.16 16.37
C VAL A 169 -4.49 -7.79 15.42
N VAL A 170 -3.52 -7.00 14.98
CA VAL A 170 -2.49 -7.45 14.04
C VAL A 170 -1.10 -7.01 14.53
N LYS A 171 -0.10 -7.85 14.27
CA LYS A 171 1.30 -7.47 14.47
C LYS A 171 1.88 -6.94 13.16
N ILE A 172 2.43 -5.74 13.20
CA ILE A 172 3.12 -5.09 12.07
C ILE A 172 4.48 -4.61 12.61
N GLY A 173 5.56 -5.02 11.98
CA GLY A 173 6.89 -4.80 12.55
C GLY A 173 6.97 -5.34 13.98
N LYS A 174 7.43 -4.53 14.93
CA LYS A 174 7.45 -4.87 16.36
C LYS A 174 6.18 -4.49 17.11
N HIS A 175 5.29 -3.71 16.48
CA HIS A 175 4.09 -3.14 17.08
C HIS A 175 2.90 -4.09 17.04
N ARG A 176 2.11 -4.07 18.11
CA ARG A 176 0.82 -4.75 18.19
C ARG A 176 -0.30 -3.72 18.01
N CYS A 177 -1.00 -3.80 16.90
CA CYS A 177 -1.94 -2.78 16.45
C CYS A 177 -3.39 -3.25 16.62
N LEU A 178 -4.22 -2.43 17.26
CA LEU A 178 -5.67 -2.57 17.26
C LEU A 178 -6.24 -1.76 16.08
N LEU A 179 -6.94 -2.42 15.17
CA LEU A 179 -7.65 -1.82 14.04
C LEU A 179 -9.14 -1.82 14.35
N THR A 180 -9.81 -0.68 14.26
CA THR A 180 -11.25 -0.56 14.46
C THR A 180 -11.77 0.71 13.76
N HIS A 181 -13.07 0.81 13.54
CA HIS A 181 -13.63 2.07 13.05
C HIS A 181 -13.74 3.15 14.14
N GLY A 182 -13.91 2.74 15.39
CA GLY A 182 -13.89 3.63 16.55
C GLY A 182 -15.25 4.15 17.01
N HIS A 183 -16.33 4.00 16.24
CA HIS A 183 -17.65 4.51 16.60
C HIS A 183 -18.21 3.92 17.92
N TYR A 184 -17.89 2.66 18.24
CA TYR A 184 -18.28 2.02 19.50
C TYR A 184 -17.56 2.61 20.73
N TYR A 185 -16.42 3.27 20.52
CA TYR A 185 -15.60 3.88 21.57
C TYR A 185 -15.83 5.37 21.73
N GLY A 186 -16.79 5.94 21.00
CA GLY A 186 -17.12 7.36 21.10
C GLY A 186 -15.98 8.29 20.73
N VAL A 187 -15.16 7.91 19.73
CA VAL A 187 -13.94 8.66 19.32
C VAL A 187 -14.21 10.11 18.89
N ASN A 188 -15.46 10.48 18.64
CA ASN A 188 -15.88 11.87 18.41
C ASN A 188 -15.80 12.73 19.69
N MET A 189 -15.85 12.10 20.87
CA MET A 189 -15.77 12.77 22.18
C MET A 189 -14.35 12.75 22.75
N GLY A 190 -13.50 11.88 22.24
CA GLY A 190 -12.12 11.73 22.69
C GLY A 190 -11.62 10.29 22.52
N VAL A 191 -10.34 10.07 22.78
CA VAL A 191 -9.68 8.78 22.51
C VAL A 191 -9.48 7.90 23.76
N SER A 192 -9.91 8.32 24.94
CA SER A 192 -9.67 7.58 26.19
C SER A 192 -10.20 6.15 26.13
N GLY A 193 -11.48 5.97 25.69
CA GLY A 193 -12.09 4.63 25.63
C GLY A 193 -11.38 3.67 24.68
N ILE A 194 -10.88 4.16 23.54
CA ILE A 194 -10.16 3.32 22.59
C ILE A 194 -8.71 3.03 23.05
N VAL A 195 -8.11 3.94 23.81
CA VAL A 195 -6.80 3.74 24.45
C VAL A 195 -6.88 2.67 25.54
N ASP A 196 -7.93 2.71 26.37
CA ASP A 196 -8.16 1.69 27.39
C ASP A 196 -8.33 0.31 26.76
N GLU A 197 -9.09 0.22 25.67
CA GLU A 197 -9.26 -1.05 24.94
C GLU A 197 -7.96 -1.53 24.29
N ALA A 198 -7.15 -0.65 23.71
CA ALA A 198 -5.84 -1.01 23.18
C ALA A 198 -4.94 -1.61 24.27
N LYS A 199 -4.90 -0.99 25.45
CA LYS A 199 -4.14 -1.50 26.62
C LYS A 199 -4.66 -2.87 27.09
N ASN A 200 -5.99 -3.06 27.15
CA ASN A 200 -6.59 -4.34 27.53
C ASN A 200 -6.21 -5.48 26.59
N ARG A 201 -5.80 -5.15 25.37
CA ARG A 201 -5.35 -6.13 24.35
C ARG A 201 -3.84 -6.16 24.15
N ASP A 202 -3.08 -5.54 25.02
CA ASP A 202 -1.62 -5.39 24.91
C ASP A 202 -1.20 -4.77 23.57
N CYS A 203 -1.98 -3.80 23.06
CA CYS A 203 -1.67 -3.06 21.85
C CYS A 203 -1.03 -1.71 22.19
N ASP A 204 0.07 -1.40 21.54
CA ASP A 204 0.80 -0.14 21.65
C ASP A 204 0.45 0.87 20.56
N VAL A 205 -0.31 0.42 19.53
CA VAL A 205 -0.85 1.26 18.47
C VAL A 205 -2.34 0.99 18.31
N VAL A 206 -3.15 2.03 18.13
CA VAL A 206 -4.56 1.91 17.74
C VAL A 206 -4.83 2.79 16.51
N MET A 207 -5.44 2.19 15.50
CA MET A 207 -5.82 2.84 14.26
C MET A 207 -7.34 2.86 14.13
N PHE A 208 -7.92 4.05 13.91
CA PHE A 208 -9.37 4.23 13.85
C PHE A 208 -9.79 5.26 12.80
N GLY A 209 -11.04 5.21 12.35
CA GLY A 209 -11.66 6.13 11.38
C GLY A 209 -12.75 7.00 12.00
N HIS A 210 -13.92 7.02 11.39
CA HIS A 210 -15.19 7.58 11.85
C HIS A 210 -15.26 9.11 11.97
N THR A 211 -14.22 9.76 12.48
CA THR A 211 -14.26 11.22 12.67
C THR A 211 -14.08 11.99 11.37
N HIS A 212 -13.55 11.34 10.34
CA HIS A 212 -13.13 11.95 9.07
C HIS A 212 -12.09 13.06 9.22
N LYS A 213 -11.37 13.08 10.34
CA LYS A 213 -10.34 14.07 10.65
C LYS A 213 -9.04 13.36 10.96
N PRO A 214 -7.93 13.75 10.33
CA PRO A 214 -6.63 13.20 10.66
C PRO A 214 -6.28 13.40 12.13
N PHE A 215 -5.71 12.37 12.74
CA PHE A 215 -5.24 12.41 14.12
C PHE A 215 -4.01 11.50 14.27
N LEU A 216 -2.99 12.02 14.92
CA LEU A 216 -1.81 11.23 15.28
C LEU A 216 -1.26 11.76 16.59
N LYS A 217 -1.38 11.01 17.67
CA LYS A 217 -0.90 11.39 18.98
C LYS A 217 -0.70 10.16 19.86
N THR A 218 0.36 10.16 20.67
CA THR A 218 0.53 9.17 21.73
C THR A 218 -0.22 9.64 22.97
N VAL A 219 -1.10 8.79 23.49
CA VAL A 219 -1.89 9.03 24.70
C VAL A 219 -1.67 7.83 25.62
N ASP A 220 -1.21 8.09 26.83
CA ASP A 220 -0.94 7.08 27.87
C ASP A 220 -0.13 5.87 27.37
N GLY A 221 0.89 6.12 26.54
CA GLY A 221 1.76 5.10 25.98
C GLY A 221 1.24 4.38 24.75
N VAL A 222 0.00 4.67 24.29
CA VAL A 222 -0.58 4.10 23.07
C VAL A 222 -0.55 5.15 21.95
N THR A 223 0.00 4.80 20.80
CA THR A 223 -0.05 5.65 19.59
C THR A 223 -1.41 5.52 18.93
N CYS A 224 -2.16 6.62 18.92
CA CYS A 224 -3.49 6.73 18.35
C CYS A 224 -3.40 7.37 16.96
N LEU A 225 -3.89 6.69 15.92
CA LEU A 225 -3.83 7.12 14.54
C LEU A 225 -5.22 7.11 13.90
N ASN A 226 -5.58 8.22 13.25
CA ASN A 226 -6.71 8.29 12.33
C ASN A 226 -6.21 8.91 11.01
N PRO A 227 -6.39 8.24 9.86
CA PRO A 227 -5.92 8.75 8.57
C PRO A 227 -6.76 9.94 8.05
N GLY A 228 -7.88 10.25 8.71
CA GLY A 228 -8.93 11.09 8.16
C GLY A 228 -9.82 10.32 7.18
N SER A 229 -10.52 11.01 6.31
CA SER A 229 -11.29 10.38 5.24
C SER A 229 -10.59 10.57 3.90
N ILE A 230 -10.52 9.49 3.13
CA ILE A 230 -9.98 9.50 1.77
C ILE A 230 -10.92 10.21 0.78
N SER A 231 -12.21 10.40 1.13
CA SER A 231 -13.24 10.92 0.21
C SER A 231 -14.12 12.02 0.78
N TYR A 232 -14.41 12.00 2.08
CA TYR A 232 -15.34 12.93 2.74
C TYR A 232 -14.73 13.60 3.98
N PRO A 233 -13.66 14.40 3.81
CA PRO A 233 -12.94 15.02 4.92
C PRO A 233 -13.80 16.02 5.69
N ARG A 234 -13.64 16.05 7.03
CA ARG A 234 -14.37 16.98 7.94
C ARG A 234 -13.45 17.95 8.69
N GLN A 235 -12.15 17.97 8.44
CA GLN A 235 -11.26 19.00 8.94
C GLN A 235 -11.49 20.33 8.19
N VAL A 236 -10.91 21.42 8.71
CA VAL A 236 -11.19 22.80 8.24
C VAL A 236 -10.88 22.97 6.76
N ASP A 237 -9.74 22.46 6.29
CA ASP A 237 -9.28 22.60 4.90
C ASP A 237 -9.95 21.63 3.93
N ARG A 238 -10.73 20.68 4.45
CA ARG A 238 -11.49 19.65 3.70
C ARG A 238 -10.67 18.90 2.65
N ARG A 239 -9.36 18.76 2.84
CA ARG A 239 -8.53 17.95 1.94
C ARG A 239 -8.64 16.48 2.30
N PRO A 240 -8.95 15.59 1.34
CA PRO A 240 -8.89 14.16 1.56
C PRO A 240 -7.51 13.75 2.05
N SER A 241 -7.46 12.75 2.93
CA SER A 241 -6.20 12.37 3.57
C SER A 241 -6.11 10.87 3.79
N TYR A 242 -4.87 10.41 3.93
CA TYR A 242 -4.52 9.04 4.28
C TYR A 242 -3.21 9.04 5.08
N MET A 243 -2.87 7.91 5.64
CA MET A 243 -1.61 7.73 6.38
C MET A 243 -0.75 6.68 5.68
N VAL A 244 0.53 6.97 5.56
CA VAL A 244 1.54 5.99 5.19
C VAL A 244 2.37 5.68 6.44
N ILE A 245 2.62 4.41 6.69
CA ILE A 245 3.52 3.97 7.75
C ILE A 245 4.67 3.23 7.06
N ASP A 246 5.85 3.78 7.20
CA ASP A 246 7.07 3.11 6.78
C ASP A 246 7.63 2.33 7.97
N VAL A 247 7.85 1.04 7.77
CA VAL A 247 8.33 0.11 8.80
C VAL A 247 9.80 -0.15 8.55
N SER A 248 10.66 0.09 9.55
CA SER A 248 12.09 -0.20 9.46
C SER A 248 12.39 -1.71 9.54
N GLU A 249 13.63 -2.12 9.29
CA GLU A 249 14.07 -3.51 9.49
C GLU A 249 13.92 -3.96 10.95
N GLU A 250 14.10 -3.04 11.91
CA GLU A 250 13.92 -3.29 13.34
C GLU A 250 12.43 -3.30 13.74
N GLY A 251 11.55 -2.95 12.81
CA GLY A 251 10.10 -2.94 12.98
C GLY A 251 9.54 -1.65 13.59
N ASP A 252 10.32 -0.57 13.62
CA ASP A 252 9.86 0.75 14.05
C ASP A 252 8.97 1.41 13.00
N PHE A 253 8.04 2.26 13.43
CA PHE A 253 7.11 2.97 12.58
C PHE A 253 7.54 4.42 12.37
N GLU A 254 7.60 4.84 11.10
CA GLU A 254 7.58 6.24 10.70
C GLU A 254 6.22 6.58 10.09
N PHE A 255 5.52 7.54 10.70
CA PHE A 255 4.18 7.92 10.28
C PHE A 255 4.22 9.16 9.37
N ARG A 256 3.64 9.05 8.18
CA ARG A 256 3.53 10.14 7.21
C ARG A 256 2.07 10.43 6.87
N PRO A 257 1.44 11.45 7.48
CA PRO A 257 0.13 11.93 7.05
C PRO A 257 0.24 12.61 5.69
N VAL A 258 -0.61 12.19 4.76
CA VAL A 258 -0.61 12.71 3.39
C VAL A 258 -1.98 13.29 3.06
N TYR A 259 -1.98 14.49 2.46
CA TYR A 259 -3.17 15.18 2.01
C TYR A 259 -3.20 15.23 0.49
N ILE A 260 -4.32 14.82 -0.09
CA ILE A 260 -4.51 14.88 -1.54
C ILE A 260 -4.67 16.36 -1.94
N LYS A 261 -3.92 16.77 -2.96
CA LYS A 261 -4.08 18.10 -3.55
C LYS A 261 -5.33 18.09 -4.44
N ASN A 262 -6.18 19.07 -4.24
CA ASN A 262 -7.32 19.32 -5.13
C ASN A 262 -6.84 19.78 -6.49
#